data_5ddbbe41bc71377923c55295ab1253c2
#
_entry.id   5ddbbe41bc71377923c55295ab1253c2
#
_cell.length_a   1.000
_cell.length_b   1.000
_cell.length_c   1.000
_cell.angle_alpha   90.00
_cell.angle_beta   90.00
_cell.angle_gamma   90.00
#
_symmetry.space_group_name_H-M   'P 1'
#
loop_
_entity.id
_entity.type
_entity.pdbx_description
1 polymer ?
#
loop_
_entity_poly.entity_id
_entity_poly.type
_entity_poly.pdbx_seq_one_letter_code
_entity_poly.pdbx_strand_id
1 'polypeptide(L)'
;MPRRPILLALRGLDPVGTGRQVELLAAGLRSAGRDVHVALTSGGGGVGARLIRDGFAVHRVGHRPLATDAAAVVRLMRLARHLQPALVLAFGRSMLAATAALALAAPHVPVAAHLALPPRGRRQEWALRRLGLVIATTPRVAQAVRRAGVAVDRVAAIPPGSAADPGSGLERAAVAGRLGLDPAKRWTLCVAPLEADARVERLAWGIDQLAVVRRDVQHVVVGDGPLRARLLRRARIQDFAERMILVPHCDVLPDLLGHVTLVWQSGAAAHGGAILDGMARGVPAVAVESDAARQLIVDGETGRVVPLRPESEFPRRAFNILEDDALATRWADAARARAVAEFPAERMVQAHLAAFEQLG
;
A
#
# COMPACT_ATOMS: atom_id res chain seq x y z
N MET A 1 -23.18 -23.53 -14.55
CA MET A 1 -23.61 -22.67 -13.41
C MET A 1 -22.69 -21.47 -13.33
N PRO A 2 -23.15 -20.24 -13.11
CA PRO A 2 -22.27 -19.11 -12.90
C PRO A 2 -21.35 -19.42 -11.70
N ARG A 3 -20.03 -19.19 -11.88
CA ARG A 3 -19.06 -19.39 -10.80
C ARG A 3 -19.36 -18.39 -9.68
N ARG A 4 -19.45 -18.85 -8.43
CA ARG A 4 -19.63 -17.97 -7.28
C ARG A 4 -18.52 -16.92 -7.23
N PRO A 5 -18.83 -15.63 -7.02
CA PRO A 5 -17.84 -14.57 -7.05
C PRO A 5 -16.87 -14.63 -5.85
N ILE A 6 -15.69 -14.04 -6.00
CA ILE A 6 -14.78 -13.72 -4.90
C ILE A 6 -15.09 -12.30 -4.44
N LEU A 7 -15.37 -12.12 -3.14
CA LEU A 7 -15.64 -10.81 -2.56
C LEU A 7 -14.41 -10.28 -1.83
N LEU A 8 -13.80 -9.24 -2.37
CA LEU A 8 -12.67 -8.52 -1.75
C LEU A 8 -13.25 -7.41 -0.86
N ALA A 9 -13.11 -7.52 0.46
CA ALA A 9 -13.68 -6.58 1.41
C ALA A 9 -12.58 -5.75 2.09
N LEU A 10 -12.70 -4.41 2.04
CA LEU A 10 -11.70 -3.53 2.61
C LEU A 10 -12.29 -2.20 3.07
N ARG A 11 -11.50 -1.46 3.85
CA ARG A 11 -11.91 -0.13 4.35
C ARG A 11 -12.01 0.88 3.21
N GLY A 12 -10.95 1.03 2.44
CA GLY A 12 -10.84 1.99 1.34
C GLY A 12 -9.72 1.61 0.40
N LEU A 13 -9.67 2.27 -0.74
CA LEU A 13 -8.72 2.01 -1.81
C LEU A 13 -7.73 3.19 -1.90
N ASP A 14 -6.59 3.03 -1.27
CA ASP A 14 -5.46 3.96 -1.44
C ASP A 14 -4.70 3.68 -2.75
N PRO A 15 -3.98 4.67 -3.32
CA PRO A 15 -3.37 4.54 -4.64
C PRO A 15 -2.12 3.66 -4.69
N VAL A 16 -1.47 3.37 -3.57
CA VAL A 16 -0.17 2.64 -3.51
C VAL A 16 -0.08 1.56 -2.44
N GLY A 17 -1.05 1.46 -1.57
CA GLY A 17 -1.05 0.47 -0.49
C GLY A 17 -1.97 -0.69 -0.80
N THR A 18 -2.89 -0.92 0.13
CA THR A 18 -3.91 -1.98 0.01
C THR A 18 -4.73 -1.84 -1.27
N GLY A 19 -5.10 -0.61 -1.66
CA GLY A 19 -5.89 -0.36 -2.85
C GLY A 19 -5.20 -0.82 -4.13
N ARG A 20 -3.90 -0.51 -4.29
CA ARG A 20 -3.12 -0.97 -5.44
C ARG A 20 -3.00 -2.49 -5.46
N GLN A 21 -2.78 -3.14 -4.34
CA GLN A 21 -2.71 -4.61 -4.27
C GLN A 21 -4.05 -5.27 -4.59
N VAL A 22 -5.17 -4.67 -4.17
CA VAL A 22 -6.51 -5.14 -4.52
C VAL A 22 -6.78 -4.97 -6.01
N GLU A 23 -6.37 -3.86 -6.62
CA GLU A 23 -6.48 -3.62 -8.06
C GLU A 23 -5.74 -4.69 -8.87
N LEU A 24 -4.48 -4.96 -8.53
CA LEU A 24 -3.67 -5.99 -9.19
C LEU A 24 -4.26 -7.39 -8.99
N LEU A 25 -4.67 -7.72 -7.76
CA LEU A 25 -5.27 -9.00 -7.46
C LEU A 25 -6.62 -9.19 -8.18
N ALA A 26 -7.48 -8.18 -8.18
CA ALA A 26 -8.78 -8.24 -8.85
C ALA A 26 -8.62 -8.46 -10.37
N ALA A 27 -7.70 -7.73 -11.00
CA ALA A 27 -7.38 -7.89 -12.41
C ALA A 27 -6.85 -9.29 -12.72
N GLY A 28 -5.90 -9.79 -11.93
CA GLY A 28 -5.34 -11.12 -12.11
C GLY A 28 -6.34 -12.25 -11.87
N LEU A 29 -7.18 -12.14 -10.85
CA LEU A 29 -8.26 -13.11 -10.59
C LEU A 29 -9.28 -13.16 -11.74
N ARG A 30 -9.63 -11.98 -12.29
CA ARG A 30 -10.52 -11.91 -13.46
C ARG A 30 -9.87 -12.54 -14.70
N SER A 31 -8.59 -12.29 -14.93
CA SER A 31 -7.85 -12.94 -16.02
C SER A 31 -7.76 -14.46 -15.85
N ALA A 32 -7.80 -14.96 -14.60
CA ALA A 32 -7.93 -16.38 -14.29
C ALA A 32 -9.38 -16.90 -14.33
N GLY A 33 -10.32 -16.13 -14.90
CA GLY A 33 -11.72 -16.52 -15.08
C GLY A 33 -12.54 -16.54 -13.79
N ARG A 34 -12.12 -15.78 -12.77
CA ARG A 34 -12.89 -15.60 -11.53
C ARG A 34 -13.75 -14.33 -11.62
N ASP A 35 -15.00 -14.44 -11.19
CA ASP A 35 -15.83 -13.26 -10.97
C ASP A 35 -15.40 -12.57 -9.66
N VAL A 36 -15.20 -11.25 -9.69
CA VAL A 36 -14.63 -10.49 -8.57
C VAL A 36 -15.50 -9.29 -8.25
N HIS A 37 -15.95 -9.22 -7.01
CA HIS A 37 -16.65 -8.08 -6.44
C HIS A 37 -15.79 -7.41 -5.36
N VAL A 38 -15.90 -6.09 -5.23
CA VAL A 38 -15.16 -5.31 -4.23
C VAL A 38 -16.15 -4.62 -3.28
N ALA A 39 -16.02 -4.82 -1.98
CA ALA A 39 -16.86 -4.18 -0.96
C ALA A 39 -16.04 -3.16 -0.17
N LEU A 40 -16.49 -1.90 -0.14
CA LEU A 40 -15.82 -0.79 0.53
C LEU A 40 -16.65 -0.28 1.71
N THR A 41 -15.99 -0.11 2.88
CA THR A 41 -16.64 0.48 4.06
C THR A 41 -16.38 1.98 4.20
N SER A 42 -15.53 2.56 3.34
CA SER A 42 -15.33 4.00 3.19
C SER A 42 -15.08 4.33 1.70
N GLY A 43 -14.65 5.55 1.39
CA GLY A 43 -14.50 6.00 0.00
C GLY A 43 -13.54 5.18 -0.85
N GLY A 44 -13.84 5.04 -2.14
CA GLY A 44 -13.04 4.26 -3.12
C GLY A 44 -11.87 5.04 -3.75
N GLY A 45 -11.83 6.37 -3.64
CA GLY A 45 -10.80 7.18 -4.26
C GLY A 45 -10.63 6.94 -5.77
N GLY A 46 -9.48 7.29 -6.30
CA GLY A 46 -9.14 7.11 -7.72
C GLY A 46 -9.05 5.62 -8.13
N VAL A 47 -8.55 4.76 -7.25
CA VAL A 47 -8.50 3.29 -7.52
C VAL A 47 -9.90 2.71 -7.67
N GLY A 48 -10.85 3.13 -6.81
CA GLY A 48 -12.25 2.70 -6.93
C GLY A 48 -12.89 3.15 -8.25
N ALA A 49 -12.58 4.37 -8.70
CA ALA A 49 -13.05 4.87 -10.00
C ALA A 49 -12.44 4.07 -11.17
N ARG A 50 -11.16 3.68 -11.08
CA ARG A 50 -10.54 2.80 -12.09
C ARG A 50 -11.20 1.43 -12.12
N LEU A 51 -11.38 0.78 -10.97
CA LEU A 51 -12.05 -0.53 -10.90
C LEU A 51 -13.46 -0.51 -11.51
N ILE A 52 -14.24 0.55 -11.25
CA ILE A 52 -15.58 0.70 -11.85
C ILE A 52 -15.48 0.88 -13.36
N ARG A 53 -14.56 1.71 -13.85
CA ARG A 53 -14.34 1.92 -15.29
C ARG A 53 -13.89 0.63 -15.99
N ASP A 54 -13.10 -0.19 -15.31
CA ASP A 54 -12.62 -1.48 -15.79
C ASP A 54 -13.70 -2.59 -15.67
N GLY A 55 -14.93 -2.24 -15.25
CA GLY A 55 -16.08 -3.14 -15.20
C GLY A 55 -16.15 -4.04 -13.97
N PHE A 56 -15.44 -3.72 -12.87
CA PHE A 56 -15.60 -4.45 -11.62
C PHE A 56 -16.85 -3.99 -10.85
N ALA A 57 -17.56 -4.92 -10.22
CA ALA A 57 -18.65 -4.62 -9.31
C ALA A 57 -18.11 -4.08 -7.97
N VAL A 58 -18.25 -2.77 -7.75
CA VAL A 58 -17.80 -2.10 -6.52
C VAL A 58 -18.99 -1.71 -5.66
N HIS A 59 -19.09 -2.31 -4.47
CA HIS A 59 -20.18 -2.11 -3.52
C HIS A 59 -19.76 -1.20 -2.37
N ARG A 60 -20.48 -0.11 -2.16
CA ARG A 60 -20.27 0.75 -0.98
C ARG A 60 -21.17 0.27 0.17
N VAL A 61 -20.57 -0.38 1.17
CA VAL A 61 -21.29 -0.92 2.33
C VAL A 61 -21.21 -0.03 3.58
N GLY A 62 -20.42 1.04 3.57
CA GLY A 62 -20.32 1.99 4.66
C GLY A 62 -19.85 3.37 4.21
N HIS A 63 -19.99 4.36 5.10
CA HIS A 63 -19.51 5.73 4.89
C HIS A 63 -18.50 6.15 5.97
N ARG A 64 -18.34 5.34 7.02
CA ARG A 64 -17.45 5.58 8.18
C ARG A 64 -16.52 4.39 8.39
N PRO A 65 -15.42 4.55 9.14
CA PRO A 65 -14.57 3.42 9.53
C PRO A 65 -15.36 2.33 10.26
N LEU A 66 -15.15 1.06 9.92
CA LEU A 66 -15.88 -0.10 10.46
C LEU A 66 -15.90 -0.18 12.00
N ALA A 67 -14.86 0.30 12.67
CA ALA A 67 -14.81 0.29 14.14
C ALA A 67 -15.95 1.10 14.80
N THR A 68 -16.59 1.98 14.03
CA THR A 68 -17.66 2.88 14.49
C THR A 68 -18.96 2.73 13.71
N ASP A 69 -19.02 1.86 12.70
CA ASP A 69 -20.17 1.67 11.80
C ASP A 69 -20.68 0.22 11.83
N ALA A 70 -21.47 -0.13 12.85
CA ALA A 70 -22.13 -1.43 12.95
C ALA A 70 -23.04 -1.70 11.75
N ALA A 71 -23.62 -0.67 11.13
CA ALA A 71 -24.45 -0.80 9.95
C ALA A 71 -23.65 -1.24 8.73
N ALA A 72 -22.36 -0.85 8.62
CA ALA A 72 -21.48 -1.34 7.55
C ALA A 72 -21.24 -2.86 7.68
N VAL A 73 -21.07 -3.36 8.90
CA VAL A 73 -20.94 -4.81 9.15
C VAL A 73 -22.20 -5.55 8.70
N VAL A 74 -23.39 -5.05 9.09
CA VAL A 74 -24.68 -5.65 8.69
C VAL A 74 -24.86 -5.60 7.16
N ARG A 75 -24.51 -4.49 6.51
CA ARG A 75 -24.58 -4.39 5.04
C ARG A 75 -23.61 -5.34 4.34
N LEU A 76 -22.39 -5.50 4.86
CA LEU A 76 -21.43 -6.48 4.34
C LEU A 76 -21.97 -7.90 4.48
N MET A 77 -22.59 -8.25 5.61
CA MET A 77 -23.22 -9.53 5.83
C MET A 77 -24.41 -9.79 4.87
N ARG A 78 -25.26 -8.77 4.64
CA ARG A 78 -26.36 -8.86 3.67
C ARG A 78 -25.82 -9.04 2.25
N LEU A 79 -24.78 -8.29 1.88
CA LEU A 79 -24.13 -8.43 0.56
C LEU A 79 -23.56 -9.84 0.38
N ALA A 80 -22.83 -10.38 1.37
CA ALA A 80 -22.28 -11.72 1.30
C ALA A 80 -23.38 -12.79 1.20
N ARG A 81 -24.50 -12.63 1.94
CA ARG A 81 -25.66 -13.54 1.81
C ARG A 81 -26.34 -13.46 0.44
N HIS A 82 -26.42 -12.28 -0.15
CA HIS A 82 -27.00 -12.08 -1.48
C HIS A 82 -26.13 -12.66 -2.59
N LEU A 83 -24.82 -12.37 -2.54
CA LEU A 83 -23.87 -12.81 -3.57
C LEU A 83 -23.48 -14.28 -3.46
N GLN A 84 -23.64 -14.91 -2.29
CA GLN A 84 -23.18 -16.27 -2.01
C GLN A 84 -21.74 -16.51 -2.51
N PRO A 85 -20.75 -15.68 -2.11
CA PRO A 85 -19.41 -15.73 -2.69
C PRO A 85 -18.73 -17.07 -2.38
N ALA A 86 -17.86 -17.50 -3.28
CA ALA A 86 -16.98 -18.65 -3.04
C ALA A 86 -16.00 -18.38 -1.90
N LEU A 87 -15.63 -17.10 -1.72
CA LEU A 87 -14.70 -16.64 -0.70
C LEU A 87 -14.92 -15.15 -0.41
N VAL A 88 -14.84 -14.77 0.86
CA VAL A 88 -14.65 -13.37 1.28
C VAL A 88 -13.22 -13.19 1.75
N LEU A 89 -12.43 -12.36 1.04
CA LEU A 89 -11.09 -11.97 1.44
C LEU A 89 -11.10 -10.54 1.97
N ALA A 90 -10.84 -10.37 3.26
CA ALA A 90 -10.86 -9.07 3.90
C ALA A 90 -9.45 -8.51 4.14
N PHE A 91 -9.22 -7.27 3.76
CA PHE A 91 -7.92 -6.62 3.82
C PHE A 91 -7.78 -5.72 5.06
N GLY A 92 -6.69 -5.96 5.79
CA GLY A 92 -6.28 -5.12 6.90
C GLY A 92 -6.92 -5.46 8.24
N ARG A 93 -6.23 -5.02 9.30
CA ARG A 93 -6.66 -5.29 10.70
C ARG A 93 -8.01 -4.73 11.07
N SER A 94 -8.41 -3.62 10.43
CA SER A 94 -9.71 -2.97 10.68
C SER A 94 -10.91 -3.82 10.25
N MET A 95 -10.71 -4.77 9.34
CA MET A 95 -11.77 -5.66 8.86
C MET A 95 -11.96 -6.90 9.73
N LEU A 96 -11.01 -7.26 10.61
CA LEU A 96 -11.00 -8.52 11.33
C LEU A 96 -12.26 -8.77 12.17
N ALA A 97 -12.81 -7.75 12.84
CA ALA A 97 -14.03 -7.91 13.62
C ALA A 97 -15.24 -8.24 12.74
N ALA A 98 -15.35 -7.57 11.59
CA ALA A 98 -16.43 -7.79 10.62
C ALA A 98 -16.31 -9.18 9.96
N THR A 99 -15.09 -9.60 9.62
CA THR A 99 -14.84 -10.93 9.05
C THR A 99 -15.11 -12.05 10.03
N ALA A 100 -14.73 -11.89 11.31
CA ALA A 100 -15.07 -12.86 12.33
C ALA A 100 -16.58 -12.98 12.56
N ALA A 101 -17.29 -11.84 12.57
CA ALA A 101 -18.76 -11.84 12.66
C ALA A 101 -19.41 -12.53 11.45
N LEU A 102 -18.86 -12.32 10.24
CA LEU A 102 -19.34 -13.01 9.03
C LEU A 102 -19.08 -14.52 9.10
N ALA A 103 -17.89 -14.95 9.52
CA ALA A 103 -17.56 -16.37 9.68
C ALA A 103 -18.49 -17.09 10.67
N LEU A 104 -18.93 -16.40 11.72
CA LEU A 104 -19.89 -16.96 12.68
C LEU A 104 -21.34 -16.97 12.16
N ALA A 105 -21.73 -15.92 11.43
CA ALA A 105 -23.12 -15.76 10.96
C ALA A 105 -23.43 -16.51 9.64
N ALA A 106 -22.39 -16.87 8.88
CA ALA A 106 -22.49 -17.58 7.60
C ALA A 106 -21.36 -18.61 7.46
N PRO A 107 -21.36 -19.69 8.25
CA PRO A 107 -20.27 -20.66 8.30
C PRO A 107 -20.05 -21.41 6.97
N HIS A 108 -21.03 -21.39 6.08
CA HIS A 108 -20.94 -21.96 4.74
C HIS A 108 -20.18 -21.06 3.74
N VAL A 109 -19.84 -19.83 4.12
CA VAL A 109 -19.05 -18.91 3.29
C VAL A 109 -17.62 -18.93 3.81
N PRO A 110 -16.63 -19.39 3.03
CA PRO A 110 -15.22 -19.30 3.40
C PRO A 110 -14.81 -17.85 3.60
N VAL A 111 -14.14 -17.58 4.73
CA VAL A 111 -13.68 -16.23 5.07
C VAL A 111 -12.19 -16.24 5.33
N ALA A 112 -11.45 -15.36 4.65
CA ALA A 112 -10.03 -15.16 4.79
C ALA A 112 -9.69 -13.70 5.14
N ALA A 113 -8.52 -13.49 5.74
CA ALA A 113 -7.97 -12.16 5.96
C ALA A 113 -6.61 -12.00 5.26
N HIS A 114 -6.37 -10.81 4.73
CA HIS A 114 -5.08 -10.41 4.18
C HIS A 114 -4.46 -9.31 5.06
N LEU A 115 -3.31 -9.60 5.66
CA LEU A 115 -2.66 -8.74 6.64
C LEU A 115 -1.27 -8.30 6.18
N ALA A 116 -1.07 -7.00 6.15
CA ALA A 116 0.24 -6.38 5.92
C ALA A 116 0.93 -5.89 7.21
N LEU A 117 0.24 -5.96 8.33
CA LEU A 117 0.74 -5.61 9.65
C LEU A 117 0.33 -6.68 10.67
N PRO A 118 1.15 -6.94 11.70
CA PRO A 118 0.83 -7.92 12.71
C PRO A 118 -0.45 -7.55 13.49
N PRO A 119 -1.20 -8.54 14.00
CA PRO A 119 -2.38 -8.27 14.82
C PRO A 119 -2.02 -7.51 16.09
N ARG A 120 -2.97 -6.72 16.60
CA ARG A 120 -2.82 -5.94 17.84
C ARG A 120 -3.89 -6.35 18.84
N GLY A 121 -3.46 -7.03 19.89
CA GLY A 121 -4.28 -7.36 21.06
C GLY A 121 -5.27 -8.50 20.84
N ARG A 122 -5.79 -8.99 21.98
CA ARG A 122 -6.58 -10.22 22.11
C ARG A 122 -7.83 -10.28 21.20
N ARG A 123 -8.46 -9.13 20.91
CA ARG A 123 -9.66 -9.09 20.04
C ARG A 123 -9.34 -9.47 18.60
N GLN A 124 -8.22 -8.97 18.06
CA GLN A 124 -7.80 -9.30 16.69
C GLN A 124 -7.29 -10.74 16.61
N GLU A 125 -6.55 -11.22 17.61
CA GLU A 125 -6.12 -12.60 17.71
C GLU A 125 -7.31 -13.56 17.77
N TRP A 126 -8.33 -13.24 18.59
CA TRP A 126 -9.58 -13.98 18.67
C TRP A 126 -10.29 -14.07 17.32
N ALA A 127 -10.35 -12.97 16.59
CA ALA A 127 -10.95 -12.91 15.26
C ALA A 127 -10.20 -13.81 14.26
N LEU A 128 -8.87 -13.74 14.24
CA LEU A 128 -8.03 -14.51 13.31
C LEU A 128 -8.20 -16.04 13.47
N ARG A 129 -8.36 -16.54 14.70
CA ARG A 129 -8.54 -17.97 14.95
C ARG A 129 -9.82 -18.56 14.35
N ARG A 130 -10.79 -17.70 13.93
CA ARG A 130 -12.06 -18.10 13.34
C ARG A 130 -12.07 -18.09 11.82
N LEU A 131 -11.01 -17.61 11.22
CA LEU A 131 -10.89 -17.53 9.78
C LEU A 131 -10.32 -18.84 9.21
N GLY A 132 -10.79 -19.21 8.03
CA GLY A 132 -10.28 -20.39 7.33
C GLY A 132 -8.85 -20.21 6.83
N LEU A 133 -8.48 -18.96 6.44
CA LEU A 133 -7.16 -18.64 5.90
C LEU A 133 -6.74 -17.23 6.33
N VAL A 134 -5.45 -17.07 6.63
CA VAL A 134 -4.84 -15.75 6.83
C VAL A 134 -3.63 -15.61 5.90
N ILE A 135 -3.71 -14.64 5.01
CA ILE A 135 -2.61 -14.27 4.12
C ILE A 135 -1.81 -13.15 4.77
N ALA A 136 -0.53 -13.35 4.94
CA ALA A 136 0.41 -12.39 5.51
C ALA A 136 1.38 -11.91 4.44
N THR A 137 1.62 -10.59 4.33
CA THR A 137 2.49 -10.04 3.28
C THR A 137 3.97 -10.24 3.56
N THR A 138 4.35 -10.50 4.81
CA THR A 138 5.75 -10.72 5.21
C THR A 138 5.88 -11.95 6.10
N PRO A 139 7.05 -12.61 6.12
CA PRO A 139 7.31 -13.74 7.04
C PRO A 139 7.11 -13.36 8.51
N ARG A 140 7.42 -12.11 8.89
CA ARG A 140 7.24 -11.64 10.27
C ARG A 140 5.77 -11.49 10.64
N VAL A 141 4.94 -11.00 9.72
CA VAL A 141 3.48 -10.96 9.93
C VAL A 141 2.92 -12.37 10.03
N ALA A 142 3.35 -13.30 9.17
CA ALA A 142 2.95 -14.71 9.24
C ALA A 142 3.32 -15.32 10.60
N GLN A 143 4.53 -15.07 11.08
CA GLN A 143 4.96 -15.54 12.41
C GLN A 143 4.09 -14.95 13.53
N ALA A 144 3.76 -13.65 13.46
CA ALA A 144 2.89 -13.00 14.45
C ALA A 144 1.47 -13.60 14.45
N VAL A 145 0.92 -13.92 13.26
CA VAL A 145 -0.37 -14.59 13.12
C VAL A 145 -0.35 -16.00 13.72
N ARG A 146 0.72 -16.77 13.49
CA ARG A 146 0.90 -18.10 14.11
C ARG A 146 0.99 -18.01 15.64
N ARG A 147 1.75 -17.03 16.15
CA ARG A 147 1.82 -16.75 17.62
C ARG A 147 0.47 -16.34 18.21
N ALA A 148 -0.41 -15.74 17.41
CA ALA A 148 -1.78 -15.44 17.81
C ALA A 148 -2.69 -16.68 17.89
N GLY A 149 -2.15 -17.89 17.60
CA GLY A 149 -2.85 -19.18 17.73
C GLY A 149 -3.61 -19.60 16.46
N VAL A 150 -3.24 -19.07 15.29
CA VAL A 150 -3.72 -19.58 14.01
C VAL A 150 -2.85 -20.76 13.58
N ALA A 151 -3.46 -21.87 13.18
CA ALA A 151 -2.77 -23.08 12.75
C ALA A 151 -1.88 -22.81 11.50
N VAL A 152 -0.76 -23.52 11.41
CA VAL A 152 0.29 -23.25 10.40
C VAL A 152 -0.24 -23.44 8.97
N ASP A 153 -1.05 -24.46 8.76
CA ASP A 153 -1.73 -24.79 7.50
C ASP A 153 -2.74 -23.73 7.04
N ARG A 154 -3.22 -22.88 7.96
CA ARG A 154 -4.12 -21.75 7.67
C ARG A 154 -3.40 -20.39 7.51
N VAL A 155 -2.06 -20.39 7.42
CA VAL A 155 -1.28 -19.15 7.26
C VAL A 155 -0.41 -19.22 6.04
N ALA A 156 -0.76 -18.46 5.00
CA ALA A 156 0.06 -18.28 3.80
C ALA A 156 0.87 -16.99 3.88
N ALA A 157 2.16 -17.04 3.50
CA ALA A 157 2.99 -15.85 3.33
C ALA A 157 3.07 -15.49 1.85
N ILE A 158 2.37 -14.42 1.46
CA ILE A 158 2.31 -13.96 0.06
C ILE A 158 2.78 -12.51 0.01
N PRO A 159 3.95 -12.23 -0.57
CA PRO A 159 4.45 -10.86 -0.71
C PRO A 159 3.57 -10.04 -1.66
N PRO A 160 3.62 -8.70 -1.56
CA PRO A 160 2.93 -7.82 -2.48
C PRO A 160 3.46 -7.99 -3.90
N GLY A 161 2.60 -7.78 -4.89
CA GLY A 161 2.97 -7.78 -6.29
C GLY A 161 3.15 -6.37 -6.85
N SER A 162 3.96 -6.25 -7.89
CA SER A 162 4.03 -5.07 -8.74
C SER A 162 3.74 -5.43 -10.19
N ALA A 163 3.18 -4.48 -10.90
CA ALA A 163 3.13 -4.51 -12.35
C ALA A 163 3.68 -3.17 -12.84
N ALA A 164 4.46 -3.21 -13.89
CA ALA A 164 4.89 -2.01 -14.57
C ALA A 164 3.63 -1.30 -15.10
N ASP A 165 3.20 -0.26 -14.41
CA ASP A 165 2.13 0.61 -14.89
C ASP A 165 2.79 1.73 -15.71
N PRO A 166 2.68 1.74 -17.04
CA PRO A 166 3.38 2.71 -17.87
C PRO A 166 2.90 4.15 -17.62
N GLY A 167 1.82 4.33 -16.87
CA GLY A 167 1.12 5.60 -16.77
C GLY A 167 0.46 5.97 -18.09
N SER A 168 0.11 7.22 -18.25
CA SER A 168 -0.43 7.76 -19.50
C SER A 168 0.64 8.29 -20.46
N GLY A 169 1.93 8.13 -20.13
CA GLY A 169 3.04 8.64 -20.91
C GLY A 169 3.20 10.16 -20.84
N LEU A 170 2.73 10.78 -19.76
CA LEU A 170 2.85 12.22 -19.59
C LEU A 170 4.32 12.64 -19.46
N GLU A 171 4.67 13.61 -20.30
CA GLU A 171 5.96 14.28 -20.21
C GLU A 171 6.14 15.00 -18.88
N ARG A 172 7.38 15.14 -18.43
CA ARG A 172 7.74 15.77 -17.17
C ARG A 172 7.08 17.15 -16.97
N ALA A 173 7.05 18.00 -18.01
CA ALA A 173 6.45 19.31 -17.95
C ALA A 173 4.93 19.26 -17.71
N ALA A 174 4.24 18.27 -18.28
CA ALA A 174 2.80 18.09 -18.08
C ALA A 174 2.49 17.61 -16.64
N VAL A 175 3.29 16.70 -16.10
CA VAL A 175 3.19 16.29 -14.70
C VAL A 175 3.46 17.46 -13.76
N ALA A 176 4.50 18.27 -14.07
CA ALA A 176 4.84 19.47 -13.32
C ALA A 176 3.68 20.46 -13.27
N GLY A 177 3.07 20.77 -14.42
CA GLY A 177 1.93 21.69 -14.50
C GLY A 177 0.71 21.22 -13.69
N ARG A 178 0.42 19.91 -13.68
CA ARG A 178 -0.71 19.34 -12.91
C ARG A 178 -0.49 19.37 -11.40
N LEU A 179 0.74 19.28 -10.95
CA LEU A 179 1.07 19.15 -9.53
C LEU A 179 1.66 20.44 -8.92
N GLY A 180 1.86 21.49 -9.73
CA GLY A 180 2.50 22.73 -9.28
C GLY A 180 3.99 22.55 -8.97
N LEU A 181 4.67 21.68 -9.73
CA LEU A 181 6.09 21.41 -9.60
C LEU A 181 6.91 22.26 -10.60
N ASP A 182 8.17 22.50 -10.26
CA ASP A 182 9.14 23.07 -11.17
C ASP A 182 9.82 21.94 -11.97
N PRO A 183 9.65 21.90 -13.31
CA PRO A 183 10.22 20.83 -14.13
C PRO A 183 11.77 20.84 -14.17
N ALA A 184 12.42 21.95 -13.82
CA ALA A 184 13.88 22.06 -13.75
C ALA A 184 14.46 21.45 -12.46
N LYS A 185 13.65 21.28 -11.41
CA LYS A 185 14.11 20.72 -10.13
C LYS A 185 14.02 19.20 -10.12
N ARG A 186 14.88 18.55 -9.34
CA ARG A 186 14.74 17.12 -9.02
C ARG A 186 13.52 16.90 -8.13
N TRP A 187 12.84 15.78 -8.29
CA TRP A 187 11.68 15.43 -7.46
C TRP A 187 11.94 14.18 -6.65
N THR A 188 11.53 14.20 -5.40
CA THR A 188 11.42 13.01 -4.57
C THR A 188 9.96 12.73 -4.25
N LEU A 189 9.63 11.49 -3.93
CA LEU A 189 8.26 11.08 -3.67
C LEU A 189 8.14 10.33 -2.35
N CYS A 190 7.16 10.71 -1.55
CA CYS A 190 6.62 9.90 -0.47
C CYS A 190 5.12 9.70 -0.69
N VAL A 191 4.63 8.47 -0.57
CA VAL A 191 3.20 8.20 -0.58
C VAL A 191 2.83 7.53 0.73
N ALA A 192 2.04 8.24 1.53
CA ALA A 192 1.65 7.76 2.86
C ALA A 192 0.38 8.44 3.35
N PRO A 193 -0.48 7.77 4.15
CA PRO A 193 -1.52 8.46 4.90
C PRO A 193 -0.87 9.45 5.86
N LEU A 194 -1.44 10.65 5.98
CA LEU A 194 -0.91 11.69 6.86
C LEU A 194 -1.37 11.45 8.31
N GLU A 195 -0.94 10.30 8.85
CA GLU A 195 -1.26 9.79 10.18
C GLU A 195 0.04 9.53 10.98
N ALA A 196 -0.09 9.36 12.30
CA ALA A 196 1.05 9.18 13.20
C ALA A 196 1.89 7.92 12.88
N ASP A 197 1.25 6.80 12.51
CA ASP A 197 1.94 5.54 12.18
C ASP A 197 2.83 5.68 10.93
N ALA A 198 2.49 6.57 10.00
CA ALA A 198 3.29 6.86 8.82
C ALA A 198 4.50 7.78 9.11
N ARG A 199 4.58 8.32 10.33
CA ARG A 199 5.69 9.20 10.80
C ARG A 199 6.03 10.32 9.81
N VAL A 200 5.01 10.92 9.21
CA VAL A 200 5.18 11.98 8.21
C VAL A 200 5.83 13.24 8.78
N GLU A 201 5.82 13.42 10.10
CA GLU A 201 6.55 14.49 10.77
C GLU A 201 8.07 14.30 10.70
N ARG A 202 8.56 13.05 10.67
CA ARG A 202 9.96 12.72 10.40
C ARG A 202 10.31 13.04 8.95
N LEU A 203 9.39 12.73 8.00
CA LEU A 203 9.60 13.11 6.61
C LEU A 203 9.73 14.63 6.48
N ALA A 204 8.80 15.39 7.07
CA ALA A 204 8.85 16.85 7.04
C ALA A 204 10.14 17.41 7.68
N TRP A 205 10.62 16.80 8.75
CA TRP A 205 11.93 17.14 9.32
C TRP A 205 13.08 16.81 8.36
N GLY A 206 13.05 15.65 7.70
CA GLY A 206 14.04 15.27 6.70
C GLY A 206 14.06 16.21 5.50
N ILE A 207 12.89 16.65 5.03
CA ILE A 207 12.74 17.66 3.97
C ILE A 207 13.36 18.99 4.41
N ASP A 208 13.07 19.45 5.61
CA ASP A 208 13.64 20.67 6.20
C ASP A 208 15.17 20.63 6.20
N GLN A 209 15.76 19.51 6.66
CA GLN A 209 17.23 19.34 6.64
C GLN A 209 17.81 19.37 5.21
N LEU A 210 17.16 18.73 4.25
CA LEU A 210 17.60 18.76 2.86
C LEU A 210 17.39 20.14 2.21
N ALA A 211 16.35 20.84 2.56
CA ALA A 211 16.03 22.16 2.03
C ALA A 211 17.11 23.22 2.32
N VAL A 212 17.88 23.02 3.39
CA VAL A 212 19.02 23.91 3.72
C VAL A 212 20.16 23.75 2.72
N VAL A 213 20.46 22.52 2.29
CA VAL A 213 21.64 22.19 1.48
C VAL A 213 21.31 21.97 0.00
N ARG A 214 20.06 21.66 -0.34
CA ARG A 214 19.60 21.36 -1.71
C ARG A 214 18.41 22.23 -2.09
N ARG A 215 18.66 23.30 -2.83
CA ARG A 215 17.63 24.22 -3.35
C ARG A 215 16.99 23.76 -4.65
N ASP A 216 17.61 22.82 -5.32
CA ASP A 216 17.24 22.23 -6.61
C ASP A 216 16.29 21.00 -6.48
N VAL A 217 15.78 20.71 -5.28
CA VAL A 217 14.90 19.56 -5.02
C VAL A 217 13.53 20.01 -4.53
N GLN A 218 12.49 19.40 -5.07
CA GLN A 218 11.13 19.44 -4.54
C GLN A 218 10.70 18.05 -4.05
N HIS A 219 9.95 18.03 -2.97
CA HIS A 219 9.53 16.81 -2.28
C HIS A 219 8.01 16.66 -2.39
N VAL A 220 7.57 15.73 -3.23
CA VAL A 220 6.14 15.45 -3.41
C VAL A 220 5.70 14.47 -2.33
N VAL A 221 4.68 14.86 -1.57
CA VAL A 221 4.07 14.00 -0.54
C VAL A 221 2.62 13.76 -0.95
N VAL A 222 2.34 12.55 -1.40
CA VAL A 222 1.00 12.13 -1.81
C VAL A 222 0.29 11.46 -0.65
N GLY A 223 -0.84 12.02 -0.26
CA GLY A 223 -1.69 11.48 0.79
C GLY A 223 -2.48 12.54 1.52
N ASP A 224 -3.44 12.08 2.31
CA ASP A 224 -4.28 12.92 3.15
C ASP A 224 -4.42 12.32 4.55
N GLY A 225 -4.88 13.13 5.51
CA GLY A 225 -5.07 12.68 6.88
C GLY A 225 -5.02 13.83 7.90
N PRO A 226 -5.23 13.50 9.18
CA PRO A 226 -5.37 14.50 10.26
C PRO A 226 -4.11 15.37 10.47
N LEU A 227 -2.93 14.90 10.03
CA LEU A 227 -1.69 15.67 10.19
C LEU A 227 -1.45 16.71 9.07
N ARG A 228 -2.29 16.75 8.02
CA ARG A 228 -2.12 17.65 6.86
C ARG A 228 -1.94 19.12 7.27
N ALA A 229 -2.88 19.65 8.06
CA ALA A 229 -2.85 21.05 8.48
C ALA A 229 -1.60 21.39 9.31
N ARG A 230 -1.15 20.45 10.15
CA ARG A 230 0.05 20.60 10.98
C ARG A 230 1.32 20.61 10.11
N LEU A 231 1.40 19.73 9.12
CA LEU A 231 2.54 19.67 8.19
C LEU A 231 2.66 20.95 7.36
N LEU A 232 1.54 21.44 6.79
CA LEU A 232 1.51 22.70 6.03
C LEU A 232 1.92 23.90 6.91
N ARG A 233 1.42 23.98 8.13
CA ARG A 233 1.81 25.05 9.06
C ARG A 233 3.30 24.98 9.39
N ARG A 234 3.84 23.77 9.65
CA ARG A 234 5.27 23.56 9.91
C ARG A 234 6.11 24.01 8.73
N ALA A 235 5.76 23.59 7.51
CA ALA A 235 6.48 23.97 6.30
C ALA A 235 6.56 25.47 6.09
N ARG A 236 5.47 26.21 6.40
CA ARG A 236 5.46 27.68 6.34
C ARG A 236 6.34 28.34 7.40
N ILE A 237 6.28 27.86 8.66
CA ILE A 237 7.06 28.43 9.77
C ILE A 237 8.55 28.20 9.57
N GLN A 238 8.96 27.06 9.00
CA GLN A 238 10.34 26.66 8.78
C GLN A 238 10.85 26.97 7.35
N ASP A 239 10.08 27.74 6.56
CA ASP A 239 10.45 28.24 5.22
C ASP A 239 10.83 27.16 4.19
N PHE A 240 10.14 26.03 4.21
CA PHE A 240 10.28 25.00 3.16
C PHE A 240 8.96 24.65 2.44
N ALA A 241 7.94 25.52 2.56
CA ALA A 241 6.61 25.26 1.96
C ALA A 241 6.64 25.11 0.43
N GLU A 242 7.51 25.86 -0.26
CA GLU A 242 7.69 25.78 -1.72
C GLU A 242 8.41 24.50 -2.17
N ARG A 243 9.05 23.79 -1.22
CA ARG A 243 9.78 22.55 -1.50
C ARG A 243 9.04 21.29 -1.10
N MET A 244 8.05 21.39 -0.21
CA MET A 244 7.19 20.28 0.19
C MET A 244 5.79 20.42 -0.43
N ILE A 245 5.54 19.72 -1.51
CA ILE A 245 4.28 19.76 -2.24
C ILE A 245 3.37 18.64 -1.73
N LEU A 246 2.35 19.01 -0.95
CA LEU A 246 1.36 18.07 -0.42
C LEU A 246 0.20 17.91 -1.39
N VAL A 247 0.09 16.73 -1.97
CA VAL A 247 -0.97 16.34 -2.91
C VAL A 247 -1.90 15.35 -2.21
N PRO A 248 -3.14 15.72 -1.89
CA PRO A 248 -4.07 14.81 -1.19
C PRO A 248 -4.40 13.56 -2.01
N HIS A 249 -4.50 13.75 -3.32
CA HIS A 249 -4.82 12.73 -4.28
C HIS A 249 -4.04 13.00 -5.58
N CYS A 250 -3.43 11.97 -6.14
CA CYS A 250 -2.60 12.07 -7.34
C CYS A 250 -3.06 11.04 -8.36
N ASP A 251 -3.80 11.48 -9.36
CA ASP A 251 -4.28 10.68 -10.50
C ASP A 251 -3.18 10.41 -11.55
N VAL A 252 -2.12 11.22 -11.53
CA VAL A 252 -0.92 11.07 -12.38
C VAL A 252 0.25 10.39 -11.62
N LEU A 253 -0.04 9.67 -10.55
CA LEU A 253 1.00 9.02 -9.75
C LEU A 253 1.88 8.04 -10.56
N PRO A 254 1.33 7.21 -11.49
CA PRO A 254 2.16 6.37 -12.34
C PRO A 254 3.14 7.17 -13.20
N ASP A 255 2.72 8.29 -13.77
CA ASP A 255 3.59 9.16 -14.57
C ASP A 255 4.62 9.87 -13.67
N LEU A 256 4.19 10.39 -12.53
CA LEU A 256 5.09 11.03 -11.54
C LEU A 256 6.22 10.09 -11.12
N LEU A 257 5.93 8.81 -10.87
CA LEU A 257 6.94 7.80 -10.53
C LEU A 257 8.01 7.65 -11.61
N GLY A 258 7.70 7.89 -12.88
CA GLY A 258 8.67 7.87 -13.97
C GLY A 258 9.64 9.07 -13.97
N HIS A 259 9.37 10.09 -13.19
CA HIS A 259 10.12 11.34 -13.19
C HIS A 259 10.79 11.68 -11.85
N VAL A 260 10.60 10.89 -10.80
CA VAL A 260 11.22 11.11 -9.49
C VAL A 260 12.59 10.44 -9.40
N THR A 261 13.47 11.05 -8.66
CA THR A 261 14.85 10.55 -8.44
C THR A 261 14.91 9.58 -7.25
N LEU A 262 13.98 9.69 -6.30
CA LEU A 262 14.01 8.96 -5.04
C LEU A 262 12.60 8.76 -4.49
N VAL A 263 12.28 7.55 -4.07
CA VAL A 263 11.15 7.26 -3.17
C VAL A 263 11.67 7.18 -1.75
N TRP A 264 11.05 7.90 -0.81
CA TRP A 264 11.36 7.75 0.59
C TRP A 264 10.15 7.48 1.47
N GLN A 265 10.39 6.68 2.50
CA GLN A 265 9.35 6.14 3.37
C GLN A 265 9.74 6.34 4.83
N SER A 266 9.04 7.23 5.54
CA SER A 266 9.39 7.62 6.91
C SER A 266 8.83 6.72 8.01
N GLY A 267 7.85 5.89 7.70
CA GLY A 267 7.16 5.04 8.67
C GLY A 267 6.83 3.65 8.15
N ALA A 268 6.07 2.89 8.93
CA ALA A 268 5.60 1.59 8.53
C ALA A 268 4.57 1.72 7.40
N ALA A 269 5.00 1.51 6.17
CA ALA A 269 4.08 1.32 5.05
C ALA A 269 3.60 -0.13 5.06
N ALA A 270 2.29 -0.32 5.16
CA ALA A 270 1.71 -1.64 5.34
C ALA A 270 2.14 -2.66 4.27
N HIS A 271 2.22 -2.24 3.01
CA HIS A 271 2.61 -3.13 1.90
C HIS A 271 3.95 -2.72 1.25
N GLY A 272 4.54 -1.60 1.64
CA GLY A 272 5.68 -1.04 0.93
C GLY A 272 5.36 -0.65 -0.53
N GLY A 273 4.09 -0.38 -0.85
CA GLY A 273 3.63 -0.23 -2.24
C GLY A 273 4.37 0.87 -3.00
N ALA A 274 4.60 2.04 -2.39
CA ALA A 274 5.35 3.11 -3.03
C ALA A 274 6.82 2.72 -3.29
N ILE A 275 7.43 1.94 -2.39
CA ILE A 275 8.78 1.40 -2.59
C ILE A 275 8.76 0.45 -3.78
N LEU A 276 7.84 -0.51 -3.79
CA LEU A 276 7.76 -1.54 -4.83
C LEU A 276 7.41 -0.96 -6.20
N ASP A 277 6.45 -0.03 -6.28
CA ASP A 277 6.11 0.67 -7.52
C ASP A 277 7.27 1.55 -8.01
N GLY A 278 8.02 2.19 -7.10
CA GLY A 278 9.26 2.90 -7.42
C GLY A 278 10.34 1.95 -7.96
N MET A 279 10.59 0.83 -7.29
CA MET A 279 11.54 -0.19 -7.74
C MET A 279 11.21 -0.68 -9.16
N ALA A 280 9.94 -0.99 -9.43
CA ALA A 280 9.50 -1.43 -10.75
C ALA A 280 9.75 -0.38 -11.86
N ARG A 281 9.81 0.90 -11.49
CA ARG A 281 10.14 2.03 -12.37
C ARG A 281 11.64 2.35 -12.42
N GLY A 282 12.47 1.65 -11.66
CA GLY A 282 13.88 1.96 -11.50
C GLY A 282 14.11 3.24 -10.70
N VAL A 283 13.35 3.43 -9.64
CA VAL A 283 13.56 4.52 -8.68
C VAL A 283 14.07 3.93 -7.38
N PRO A 284 15.27 4.32 -6.92
CA PRO A 284 15.80 3.82 -5.65
C PRO A 284 14.99 4.34 -4.47
N ALA A 285 15.01 3.60 -3.36
CA ALA A 285 14.27 3.95 -2.16
C ALA A 285 15.18 4.16 -0.95
N VAL A 286 14.83 5.15 -0.11
CA VAL A 286 15.31 5.25 1.27
C VAL A 286 14.12 5.07 2.20
N ALA A 287 14.17 4.05 3.04
CA ALA A 287 13.08 3.72 3.94
C ALA A 287 13.56 3.58 5.38
N VAL A 288 12.79 4.11 6.32
CA VAL A 288 12.96 3.76 7.73
C VAL A 288 12.54 2.30 7.91
N GLU A 289 13.29 1.57 8.72
CA GLU A 289 13.11 0.13 8.91
C GLU A 289 11.67 -0.25 9.25
N SER A 290 11.17 -1.20 8.50
CA SER A 290 9.87 -1.84 8.67
C SER A 290 9.94 -3.25 8.08
N ASP A 291 8.96 -4.10 8.36
CA ASP A 291 8.92 -5.44 7.79
C ASP A 291 8.85 -5.40 6.26
N ALA A 292 8.07 -4.48 5.70
CA ALA A 292 7.97 -4.28 4.26
C ALA A 292 9.27 -3.74 3.65
N ALA A 293 9.91 -2.73 4.26
CA ALA A 293 11.17 -2.19 3.77
C ALA A 293 12.27 -3.25 3.74
N ARG A 294 12.41 -4.04 4.81
CA ARG A 294 13.40 -5.14 4.88
C ARG A 294 13.14 -6.29 3.90
N GLN A 295 11.89 -6.50 3.52
CA GLN A 295 11.52 -7.50 2.51
C GLN A 295 11.83 -7.03 1.08
N LEU A 296 11.56 -5.77 0.80
CA LEU A 296 11.64 -5.22 -0.56
C LEU A 296 13.06 -4.75 -0.90
N ILE A 297 13.73 -4.03 0.03
CA ILE A 297 15.02 -3.39 -0.20
C ILE A 297 16.15 -4.34 0.23
N VAL A 298 17.10 -4.58 -0.67
CA VAL A 298 18.43 -5.08 -0.33
C VAL A 298 19.29 -3.88 0.01
N ASP A 299 19.65 -3.74 1.29
CA ASP A 299 20.32 -2.55 1.80
C ASP A 299 21.69 -2.34 1.15
N GLY A 300 21.89 -1.16 0.55
CA GLY A 300 23.11 -0.80 -0.17
C GLY A 300 23.20 -1.30 -1.62
N GLU A 301 22.16 -2.03 -2.12
CA GLU A 301 22.12 -2.54 -3.49
C GLU A 301 20.91 -2.01 -4.27
N THR A 302 19.71 -2.10 -3.70
CA THR A 302 18.47 -1.65 -4.36
C THR A 302 17.84 -0.43 -3.70
N GLY A 303 18.52 0.11 -2.70
CA GLY A 303 18.07 1.23 -1.88
C GLY A 303 18.73 1.21 -0.51
N ARG A 304 18.15 1.94 0.43
CA ARG A 304 18.66 2.02 1.80
C ARG A 304 17.56 1.80 2.83
N VAL A 305 17.81 0.91 3.77
CA VAL A 305 17.00 0.77 4.98
C VAL A 305 17.75 1.43 6.14
N VAL A 306 17.15 2.46 6.71
CA VAL A 306 17.78 3.22 7.81
C VAL A 306 17.11 2.87 9.15
N PRO A 307 17.87 2.85 10.25
CA PRO A 307 17.32 2.59 11.56
C PRO A 307 16.38 3.73 11.99
N LEU A 308 15.53 3.43 12.98
CA LEU A 308 14.65 4.43 13.56
C LEU A 308 15.43 5.57 14.24
N ARG A 309 16.61 5.28 14.78
CA ARG A 309 17.54 6.23 15.41
C ARG A 309 18.98 5.94 15.01
N PRO A 310 19.81 6.96 14.85
CA PRO A 310 19.50 8.39 14.91
C PRO A 310 18.65 8.85 13.73
N GLU A 311 17.81 9.87 13.94
CA GLU A 311 16.88 10.37 12.90
C GLU A 311 17.60 10.96 11.69
N SER A 312 18.81 11.48 11.90
CA SER A 312 19.67 12.09 10.88
C SER A 312 20.10 11.12 9.76
N GLU A 313 20.07 9.81 9.99
CA GLU A 313 20.40 8.84 8.95
C GLU A 313 19.40 8.92 7.77
N PHE A 314 18.15 9.21 8.04
CA PHE A 314 17.12 9.25 7.01
C PHE A 314 17.37 10.35 5.95
N PRO A 315 17.48 11.65 6.29
CA PRO A 315 17.81 12.67 5.30
C PRO A 315 19.24 12.54 4.76
N ARG A 316 20.21 12.07 5.57
CA ARG A 316 21.59 11.88 5.12
C ARG A 316 21.69 10.87 3.98
N ARG A 317 20.95 9.76 4.04
CA ARG A 317 20.94 8.75 2.97
C ARG A 317 20.20 9.24 1.74
N ALA A 318 19.12 9.99 1.91
CA ALA A 318 18.46 10.65 0.80
C ALA A 318 19.38 11.65 0.10
N PHE A 319 20.13 12.45 0.87
CA PHE A 319 21.14 13.37 0.35
C PHE A 319 22.21 12.65 -0.49
N ASN A 320 22.77 11.54 0.02
CA ASN A 320 23.80 10.78 -0.70
C ASN A 320 23.33 10.32 -2.09
N ILE A 321 22.08 9.87 -2.22
CA ILE A 321 21.51 9.46 -3.51
C ILE A 321 21.31 10.67 -4.45
N LEU A 322 20.92 11.81 -3.88
CA LEU A 322 20.74 13.04 -4.67
C LEU A 322 22.06 13.66 -5.12
N GLU A 323 23.18 13.36 -4.47
CA GLU A 323 24.53 13.83 -4.81
C GLU A 323 25.26 12.90 -5.79
N ASP A 324 24.96 11.61 -5.81
CA ASP A 324 25.68 10.60 -6.58
C ASP A 324 24.74 9.95 -7.62
N ASP A 325 24.73 10.52 -8.82
CA ASP A 325 23.91 10.03 -9.94
C ASP A 325 24.32 8.60 -10.36
N ALA A 326 25.60 8.25 -10.24
CA ALA A 326 26.08 6.90 -10.56
C ALA A 326 25.56 5.89 -9.54
N LEU A 327 25.55 6.23 -8.27
CA LEU A 327 24.95 5.43 -7.22
C LEU A 327 23.43 5.28 -7.44
N ALA A 328 22.74 6.38 -7.73
CA ALA A 328 21.30 6.40 -7.96
C ALA A 328 20.93 5.50 -9.14
N THR A 329 21.65 5.58 -10.27
CA THR A 329 21.45 4.75 -11.47
C THR A 329 21.69 3.28 -11.15
N ARG A 330 22.81 2.94 -10.52
CA ARG A 330 23.12 1.56 -10.15
C ARG A 330 22.04 0.92 -9.27
N TRP A 331 21.56 1.65 -8.26
CA TRP A 331 20.50 1.16 -7.38
C TRP A 331 19.15 1.11 -8.10
N ALA A 332 18.88 2.03 -9.01
CA ALA A 332 17.68 2.04 -9.84
C ALA A 332 17.57 0.76 -10.70
N ASP A 333 18.67 0.40 -11.37
CA ASP A 333 18.72 -0.79 -12.23
C ASP A 333 18.58 -2.09 -11.41
N ALA A 334 19.29 -2.18 -10.29
CA ALA A 334 19.19 -3.32 -9.37
C ALA A 334 17.77 -3.43 -8.76
N ALA A 335 17.16 -2.31 -8.36
CA ALA A 335 15.81 -2.27 -7.83
C ALA A 335 14.78 -2.75 -8.85
N ARG A 336 14.88 -2.29 -10.10
CA ARG A 336 14.01 -2.73 -11.20
C ARG A 336 14.16 -4.22 -11.48
N ALA A 337 15.38 -4.70 -11.59
CA ALA A 337 15.67 -6.12 -11.82
C ALA A 337 15.06 -6.99 -10.71
N ARG A 338 15.21 -6.58 -9.44
CA ARG A 338 14.63 -7.27 -8.30
C ARG A 338 13.10 -7.26 -8.31
N ALA A 339 12.47 -6.10 -8.59
CA ALA A 339 11.01 -5.99 -8.63
C ALA A 339 10.40 -6.93 -9.67
N VAL A 340 10.99 -6.99 -10.86
CA VAL A 340 10.54 -7.88 -11.95
C VAL A 340 10.78 -9.35 -11.60
N ALA A 341 11.92 -9.68 -11.01
CA ALA A 341 12.27 -11.07 -10.73
C ALA A 341 11.53 -11.66 -9.53
N GLU A 342 11.37 -10.88 -8.45
CA GLU A 342 10.89 -11.42 -7.17
C GLU A 342 9.44 -11.06 -6.84
N PHE A 343 8.93 -9.95 -7.37
CA PHE A 343 7.62 -9.40 -7.00
C PHE A 343 6.65 -9.18 -8.16
N PRO A 344 6.62 -10.00 -9.22
CA PRO A 344 5.64 -9.82 -10.29
C PRO A 344 4.21 -10.06 -9.76
N ALA A 345 3.26 -9.24 -10.22
CA ALA A 345 1.85 -9.34 -9.81
C ALA A 345 1.27 -10.73 -10.12
N GLU A 346 1.69 -11.35 -11.21
CA GLU A 346 1.29 -12.68 -11.63
C GLU A 346 1.63 -13.73 -10.57
N ARG A 347 2.85 -13.68 -10.00
CA ARG A 347 3.26 -14.57 -8.91
C ARG A 347 2.40 -14.38 -7.67
N MET A 348 2.09 -13.15 -7.31
CA MET A 348 1.19 -12.83 -6.21
C MET A 348 -0.20 -13.42 -6.45
N VAL A 349 -0.77 -13.25 -7.65
CA VAL A 349 -2.09 -13.77 -8.02
C VAL A 349 -2.10 -15.30 -7.97
N GLN A 350 -1.12 -15.97 -8.55
CA GLN A 350 -1.03 -17.43 -8.51
C GLN A 350 -0.92 -17.98 -7.08
N ALA A 351 -0.13 -17.31 -6.23
CA ALA A 351 -0.03 -17.69 -4.83
C ALA A 351 -1.36 -17.52 -4.07
N HIS A 352 -2.15 -16.48 -4.39
CA HIS A 352 -3.50 -16.32 -3.83
C HIS A 352 -4.44 -17.40 -4.31
N LEU A 353 -4.43 -17.75 -5.60
CA LEU A 353 -5.26 -18.82 -6.14
C LEU A 353 -4.96 -20.16 -5.46
N ALA A 354 -3.68 -20.51 -5.34
CA ALA A 354 -3.26 -21.73 -4.65
C ALA A 354 -3.67 -21.74 -3.17
N ALA A 355 -3.58 -20.60 -2.49
CA ALA A 355 -4.04 -20.49 -1.10
C ALA A 355 -5.57 -20.60 -0.97
N PHE A 356 -6.34 -20.13 -1.97
CA PHE A 356 -7.80 -20.25 -1.97
C PHE A 356 -8.26 -21.69 -2.19
N GLU A 357 -7.51 -22.51 -2.93
CA GLU A 357 -7.82 -23.92 -3.13
C GLU A 357 -7.76 -24.74 -1.82
N GLN A 358 -7.03 -24.25 -0.82
CA GLN A 358 -6.97 -24.89 0.50
C GLN A 358 -8.25 -24.68 1.35
N LEU A 359 -9.14 -23.80 0.90
CA LEU A 359 -10.37 -23.48 1.64
C LEU A 359 -11.59 -24.31 1.20
N GLY A 360 -11.45 -25.08 0.19
CA GLY A 360 -12.60 -25.83 -0.26
C GLY A 360 -12.56 -26.72 -1.29
#